data_13a2173145f402689e5e10fefede9ae9
#
_entry.id   13a2173145f402689e5e10fefede9ae9
#
_cell.length_a   1.000
_cell.length_b   1.000
_cell.length_c   1.000
_cell.angle_alpha   90.00
_cell.angle_beta   90.00
_cell.angle_gamma   90.00
#
_symmetry.space_group_name_H-M   'P 1'
#
loop_
_entity.id
_entity.type
_entity.pdbx_description
1 polymer ?
#
loop_
_entity_poly.entity_id
_entity_poly.type
_entity_poly.pdbx_seq_one_letter_code
_entity_poly.pdbx_strand_id
1 'polypeptide(L)'
;IKGEMVRGGQIIKEIQMMPATSLTVQSRYQGSIDKDYLQLLPKFALQYDFKDNLGNVYATVSKGYRSGGYNIQMFSDLLQSSLKNDMMRQTKEEVLKAIENSPGASYKDLISEKFPDAGKNPDARSATEYKPEQTWNYEVGTHLNLINNRLRTDAAFFWLETRDQQISRFAGASGLGRETVNAGKSRSLGAELALAAAITTDFTVNTSYGYTYATFKDYATNARVNGQLQEVSYNGHYVPFVPKHTLTVGGQYIFRINAGYWLDRIQLNVNYTGAGRIYWTEENTVSQSFYGTLNGRVSFQKGRGQIDLWGRYALDKDYAAFYFESMGNRFMQKGRPIQAGIELRCRF
;
A
#
# COMPACT_ATOMS: atom_id res chain seq x y z
N ILE A 1 -25.85 -18.94 -36.59
CA ILE A 1 -25.84 -17.51 -36.95
C ILE A 1 -27.17 -17.20 -37.56
N LYS A 2 -27.86 -16.22 -37.02
CA LYS A 2 -29.11 -15.70 -37.57
C LYS A 2 -28.82 -14.41 -38.31
N GLY A 3 -29.40 -14.26 -39.48
CA GLY A 3 -29.39 -13.02 -40.23
C GLY A 3 -30.83 -12.51 -40.40
N GLU A 4 -31.01 -11.21 -40.44
CA GLU A 4 -32.30 -10.57 -40.65
C GLU A 4 -32.33 -9.94 -42.03
N MET A 5 -33.35 -10.24 -42.81
CA MET A 5 -33.62 -9.52 -44.03
C MET A 5 -34.52 -8.34 -43.73
N VAL A 6 -34.01 -7.12 -43.88
CA VAL A 6 -34.71 -5.88 -43.56
C VAL A 6 -35.11 -5.16 -44.86
N ARG A 7 -36.36 -4.73 -44.99
CA ARG A 7 -36.85 -3.88 -46.09
C ARG A 7 -37.69 -2.74 -45.51
N GLY A 8 -37.27 -1.51 -45.81
CA GLY A 8 -37.96 -0.31 -45.31
C GLY A 8 -37.94 -0.15 -43.80
N GLY A 9 -36.89 -0.65 -43.10
CA GLY A 9 -36.77 -0.60 -41.65
C GLY A 9 -37.55 -1.68 -40.88
N GLN A 10 -38.25 -2.59 -41.59
CA GLN A 10 -38.94 -3.72 -40.96
C GLN A 10 -38.26 -5.04 -41.30
N ILE A 11 -38.14 -5.91 -40.28
CA ILE A 11 -37.64 -7.27 -40.45
C ILE A 11 -38.68 -8.09 -41.20
N ILE A 12 -38.36 -8.48 -42.46
CA ILE A 12 -39.28 -9.28 -43.31
C ILE A 12 -39.09 -10.77 -43.07
N LYS A 13 -37.86 -11.20 -42.73
CA LYS A 13 -37.53 -12.60 -42.53
C LYS A 13 -36.26 -12.75 -41.69
N GLU A 14 -36.32 -13.59 -40.68
CA GLU A 14 -35.15 -14.16 -40.04
C GLU A 14 -34.65 -15.32 -40.88
N ILE A 15 -33.39 -15.30 -41.27
CA ILE A 15 -32.76 -16.41 -41.99
C ILE A 15 -31.74 -17.04 -41.05
N GLN A 16 -31.89 -18.32 -40.74
CA GLN A 16 -30.86 -19.08 -40.08
C GLN A 16 -29.79 -19.45 -41.11
N MET A 17 -28.71 -18.70 -41.16
CA MET A 17 -27.61 -18.92 -42.12
C MET A 17 -26.76 -20.15 -41.81
N MET A 18 -26.77 -20.58 -40.53
CA MET A 18 -26.04 -21.78 -40.10
C MET A 18 -26.79 -22.46 -38.96
N PRO A 19 -26.78 -23.80 -38.88
CA PRO A 19 -27.35 -24.53 -37.75
C PRO A 19 -26.66 -24.10 -36.44
N ALA A 20 -27.36 -24.22 -35.33
CA ALA A 20 -26.78 -24.03 -34.01
C ALA A 20 -25.76 -25.15 -33.79
N THR A 21 -24.48 -24.80 -33.78
CA THR A 21 -23.37 -25.74 -33.54
C THR A 21 -22.69 -25.36 -32.22
N SER A 22 -22.50 -26.35 -31.38
CA SER A 22 -21.66 -26.17 -30.18
C SER A 22 -20.20 -26.22 -30.58
N LEU A 23 -19.43 -25.21 -30.21
CA LEU A 23 -17.99 -25.15 -30.40
C LEU A 23 -17.30 -25.43 -29.08
N THR A 24 -16.46 -26.46 -29.04
CA THR A 24 -15.57 -26.69 -27.89
C THR A 24 -14.29 -25.92 -28.11
N VAL A 25 -14.12 -24.86 -27.35
CA VAL A 25 -12.90 -24.04 -27.39
C VAL A 25 -11.83 -24.66 -26.48
N GLN A 26 -10.67 -24.92 -27.05
CA GLN A 26 -9.50 -25.29 -26.27
C GLN A 26 -8.61 -24.07 -26.07
N SER A 27 -8.41 -23.68 -24.82
CA SER A 27 -7.46 -22.64 -24.45
C SER A 27 -6.45 -23.22 -23.47
N ARG A 28 -5.19 -23.04 -23.76
CA ARG A 28 -4.07 -23.44 -22.88
C ARG A 28 -3.16 -22.24 -22.69
N TYR A 29 -3.14 -21.74 -21.47
CA TYR A 29 -2.20 -20.74 -21.07
C TYR A 29 -1.29 -21.37 -20.02
N GLN A 30 -0.05 -21.70 -20.41
CA GLN A 30 0.94 -22.33 -19.55
C GLN A 30 2.24 -21.55 -19.65
N GLY A 31 2.89 -21.31 -18.52
CA GLY A 31 4.19 -20.68 -18.46
C GLY A 31 4.73 -20.71 -17.03
N SER A 32 6.03 -20.82 -16.89
CA SER A 32 6.75 -20.51 -15.65
C SER A 32 7.48 -19.19 -15.83
N ILE A 33 7.48 -18.37 -14.80
CA ILE A 33 8.18 -17.10 -14.81
C ILE A 33 9.17 -17.14 -13.66
N ASP A 34 10.46 -17.20 -13.98
CA ASP A 34 11.55 -17.15 -13.03
C ASP A 34 12.35 -15.87 -13.26
N LYS A 35 12.78 -15.24 -12.19
CA LYS A 35 13.66 -14.07 -12.26
C LYS A 35 14.51 -13.94 -11.01
N ASP A 36 15.81 -13.85 -11.23
CA ASP A 36 16.79 -13.58 -10.20
C ASP A 36 17.12 -12.09 -10.16
N TYR A 37 17.34 -11.57 -8.96
CA TYR A 37 17.74 -10.19 -8.74
C TYR A 37 19.07 -10.16 -7.98
N LEU A 38 20.12 -9.64 -8.61
CA LEU A 38 21.38 -9.32 -7.97
C LEU A 38 21.46 -7.81 -7.75
N GLN A 39 21.61 -7.38 -6.50
CA GLN A 39 21.69 -5.96 -6.15
C GLN A 39 22.89 -5.65 -5.27
N LEU A 40 23.68 -4.66 -5.69
CA LEU A 40 24.75 -4.11 -4.86
C LEU A 40 24.15 -3.05 -3.92
N LEU A 41 24.34 -3.23 -2.61
CA LEU A 41 23.77 -2.39 -1.55
C LEU A 41 24.88 -1.77 -0.70
N PRO A 42 25.61 -0.77 -1.24
CA PRO A 42 26.68 -0.12 -0.50
C PRO A 42 26.12 0.66 0.69
N LYS A 43 26.88 0.66 1.79
CA LYS A 43 26.65 1.51 2.96
C LYS A 43 27.97 2.10 3.42
N PHE A 44 27.99 3.42 3.54
CA PHE A 44 29.09 4.18 4.12
C PHE A 44 28.57 4.90 5.34
N ALA A 45 29.29 4.83 6.45
CA ALA A 45 28.93 5.48 7.69
C ALA A 45 30.17 6.08 8.35
N LEU A 46 30.01 7.29 8.86
CA LEU A 46 30.98 7.96 9.70
C LEU A 46 30.29 8.28 11.02
N GLN A 47 31.00 8.08 12.11
CA GLN A 47 30.54 8.42 13.46
C GLN A 47 31.65 9.06 14.24
N TYR A 48 31.30 10.08 15.01
CA TYR A 48 32.20 10.71 15.97
C TYR A 48 31.58 10.61 17.36
N ASP A 49 32.28 9.94 18.27
CA ASP A 49 31.87 9.78 19.66
C ASP A 49 32.42 10.91 20.52
N PHE A 50 31.55 11.58 21.26
CA PHE A 50 31.92 12.63 22.19
C PHE A 50 32.50 12.02 23.46
N LYS A 51 33.35 12.81 24.16
CA LYS A 51 33.90 12.41 25.45
C LYS A 51 32.79 12.30 26.51
N ASP A 52 33.15 11.66 27.62
CA ASP A 52 32.36 11.59 28.84
C ASP A 52 30.96 10.99 28.64
N ASN A 53 30.84 10.04 27.69
CA ASN A 53 29.57 9.36 27.36
C ASN A 53 28.45 10.32 26.95
N LEU A 54 28.81 11.51 26.46
CA LEU A 54 27.82 12.51 25.99
C LEU A 54 26.99 12.00 24.80
N GLY A 55 27.57 11.09 23.99
CA GLY A 55 26.92 10.52 22.84
C GLY A 55 27.73 10.61 21.57
N ASN A 56 27.08 10.68 20.44
CA ASN A 56 27.73 10.74 19.12
C ASN A 56 26.94 11.57 18.10
N VAL A 57 27.62 11.95 17.04
CA VAL A 57 27.06 12.43 15.80
C VAL A 57 27.46 11.45 14.67
N TYR A 58 26.56 11.20 13.75
CA TYR A 58 26.84 10.30 12.64
C TYR A 58 26.31 10.85 11.31
N ALA A 59 26.90 10.36 10.23
CA ALA A 59 26.40 10.54 8.88
C ALA A 59 26.44 9.21 8.13
N THR A 60 25.39 8.89 7.40
CA THR A 60 25.30 7.66 6.60
C THR A 60 24.84 7.94 5.19
N VAL A 61 25.41 7.18 4.25
CA VAL A 61 24.91 7.08 2.88
C VAL A 61 24.74 5.60 2.59
N SER A 62 23.53 5.19 2.26
CA SER A 62 23.24 3.78 2.02
C SER A 62 22.25 3.59 0.88
N LYS A 63 22.39 2.46 0.20
CA LYS A 63 21.43 2.02 -0.82
C LYS A 63 20.61 0.87 -0.25
N GLY A 64 19.30 1.03 -0.25
CA GLY A 64 18.32 0.01 0.04
C GLY A 64 17.63 -0.50 -1.23
N TYR A 65 17.00 -1.65 -1.14
CA TYR A 65 16.26 -2.22 -2.24
C TYR A 65 15.05 -3.03 -1.74
N ARG A 66 13.99 -3.03 -2.53
CA ARG A 66 12.84 -3.90 -2.37
C ARG A 66 12.72 -4.76 -3.61
N SER A 67 12.60 -6.09 -3.46
CA SER A 67 12.54 -7.00 -4.61
C SER A 67 11.37 -6.68 -5.54
N GLY A 68 11.58 -6.90 -6.82
CA GLY A 68 10.51 -6.99 -7.79
C GLY A 68 9.71 -8.29 -7.61
N GLY A 69 8.71 -8.47 -8.42
CA GLY A 69 7.86 -9.64 -8.36
C GLY A 69 6.79 -9.63 -9.45
N TYR A 70 5.74 -10.40 -9.22
CA TYR A 70 4.65 -10.58 -10.16
C TYR A 70 3.30 -10.36 -9.48
N ASN A 71 2.39 -9.70 -10.17
CA ASN A 71 1.01 -9.49 -9.74
C ASN A 71 0.19 -10.76 -10.00
N ILE A 72 0.12 -11.66 -9.03
CA ILE A 72 -0.54 -12.97 -9.15
C ILE A 72 -2.00 -12.83 -9.57
N GLN A 73 -2.69 -11.81 -9.08
CA GLN A 73 -4.11 -11.57 -9.40
C GLN A 73 -4.34 -11.23 -10.88
N MET A 74 -3.33 -10.67 -11.56
CA MET A 74 -3.41 -10.38 -12.99
C MET A 74 -3.40 -11.65 -13.86
N PHE A 75 -2.97 -12.80 -13.33
CA PHE A 75 -3.05 -14.08 -14.08
C PHE A 75 -4.49 -14.47 -14.42
N SER A 76 -5.45 -14.15 -13.55
CA SER A 76 -6.87 -14.39 -13.86
C SER A 76 -7.33 -13.59 -15.09
N ASP A 77 -6.95 -12.32 -15.17
CA ASP A 77 -7.29 -11.45 -16.30
C ASP A 77 -6.58 -11.90 -17.59
N LEU A 78 -5.34 -12.39 -17.47
CA LEU A 78 -4.60 -12.99 -18.59
C LEU A 78 -5.28 -14.26 -19.11
N LEU A 79 -5.71 -15.14 -18.20
CA LEU A 79 -6.43 -16.36 -18.57
C LEU A 79 -7.74 -16.05 -19.26
N GLN A 80 -8.52 -15.09 -18.76
CA GLN A 80 -9.77 -14.66 -19.38
C GLN A 80 -9.54 -14.02 -20.75
N SER A 81 -8.51 -13.18 -20.88
CA SER A 81 -8.14 -12.55 -22.15
C SER A 81 -7.70 -13.59 -23.18
N SER A 82 -6.87 -14.56 -22.76
CA SER A 82 -6.43 -15.67 -23.61
C SER A 82 -7.62 -16.51 -24.08
N LEU A 83 -8.50 -16.89 -23.15
CA LEU A 83 -9.71 -17.67 -23.48
C LEU A 83 -10.58 -16.91 -24.49
N LYS A 84 -10.83 -15.62 -24.28
CA LYS A 84 -11.62 -14.78 -25.20
C LYS A 84 -10.98 -14.73 -26.58
N ASN A 85 -9.67 -14.53 -26.68
CA ASN A 85 -8.95 -14.49 -27.95
C ASN A 85 -9.00 -15.83 -28.67
N ASP A 86 -8.83 -16.94 -27.94
CA ASP A 86 -8.91 -18.29 -28.49
C ASP A 86 -10.33 -18.61 -28.97
N MET A 87 -11.35 -18.20 -28.21
CA MET A 87 -12.76 -18.32 -28.64
C MET A 87 -13.01 -17.54 -29.94
N MET A 88 -12.57 -16.30 -30.04
CA MET A 88 -12.76 -15.48 -31.24
C MET A 88 -12.06 -16.10 -32.45
N ARG A 89 -10.81 -16.56 -32.29
CA ARG A 89 -10.03 -17.19 -33.38
C ARG A 89 -10.70 -18.48 -33.86
N GLN A 90 -10.99 -19.41 -32.95
CA GLN A 90 -11.59 -20.69 -33.30
C GLN A 90 -13.01 -20.52 -33.87
N THR A 91 -13.78 -19.58 -33.35
CA THR A 91 -15.10 -19.28 -33.93
C THR A 91 -14.97 -18.72 -35.35
N LYS A 92 -14.01 -17.80 -35.59
CA LYS A 92 -13.75 -17.29 -36.96
C LYS A 92 -13.38 -18.41 -37.91
N GLU A 93 -12.45 -19.29 -37.51
CA GLU A 93 -12.01 -20.43 -38.31
C GLU A 93 -13.18 -21.38 -38.66
N GLU A 94 -13.99 -21.76 -37.69
CA GLU A 94 -15.14 -22.65 -37.91
C GLU A 94 -16.24 -22.02 -38.78
N VAL A 95 -16.50 -20.72 -38.58
CA VAL A 95 -17.45 -19.98 -39.43
C VAL A 95 -16.97 -19.93 -40.88
N LEU A 96 -15.68 -19.63 -41.10
CA LEU A 96 -15.11 -19.58 -42.45
C LEU A 96 -15.12 -20.94 -43.15
N LYS A 97 -14.78 -22.05 -42.42
CA LYS A 97 -14.89 -23.42 -42.94
C LYS A 97 -16.33 -23.79 -43.32
N ALA A 98 -17.29 -23.46 -42.45
CA ALA A 98 -18.68 -23.76 -42.72
C ALA A 98 -19.24 -22.99 -43.93
N ILE A 99 -18.80 -21.77 -44.15
CA ILE A 99 -19.16 -20.95 -45.30
C ILE A 99 -18.54 -21.49 -46.59
N GLU A 100 -17.33 -21.96 -46.55
CA GLU A 100 -16.59 -22.48 -47.71
C GLU A 100 -17.33 -23.60 -48.43
N ASN A 101 -18.07 -24.43 -47.67
CA ASN A 101 -18.87 -25.54 -48.17
C ASN A 101 -20.38 -25.22 -48.33
N SER A 102 -20.74 -23.92 -48.36
CA SER A 102 -22.12 -23.46 -48.41
C SER A 102 -22.40 -22.59 -49.64
N PRO A 103 -23.67 -22.33 -50.01
CA PRO A 103 -24.02 -21.35 -51.03
C PRO A 103 -23.52 -19.92 -50.76
N GLY A 104 -23.06 -19.68 -49.52
CA GLY A 104 -22.48 -18.42 -49.10
C GLY A 104 -20.95 -18.25 -49.34
N ALA A 105 -20.32 -19.20 -50.04
CA ALA A 105 -18.87 -19.18 -50.28
C ALA A 105 -18.37 -17.87 -50.94
N SER A 106 -19.18 -17.24 -51.78
CA SER A 106 -18.85 -15.94 -52.39
C SER A 106 -18.73 -14.77 -51.40
N TYR A 107 -19.25 -14.92 -50.17
CA TYR A 107 -19.14 -13.90 -49.10
C TYR A 107 -18.01 -14.15 -48.10
N LYS A 108 -17.18 -15.20 -48.33
CA LYS A 108 -16.09 -15.60 -47.38
C LYS A 108 -15.17 -14.42 -47.05
N ASP A 109 -14.73 -13.70 -48.08
CA ASP A 109 -13.81 -12.61 -47.90
C ASP A 109 -14.43 -11.43 -47.12
N LEU A 110 -15.69 -11.09 -47.46
CA LEU A 110 -16.42 -10.05 -46.75
C LEU A 110 -16.67 -10.41 -45.28
N ILE A 111 -16.97 -11.66 -44.98
CA ILE A 111 -17.18 -12.15 -43.63
C ILE A 111 -15.86 -12.19 -42.87
N SER A 112 -14.75 -12.62 -43.50
CA SER A 112 -13.42 -12.59 -42.91
C SER A 112 -12.97 -11.18 -42.54
N GLU A 113 -13.28 -10.21 -43.39
CA GLU A 113 -12.97 -8.78 -43.15
C GLU A 113 -13.80 -8.19 -42.00
N LYS A 114 -15.10 -8.50 -41.99
CA LYS A 114 -16.03 -7.97 -40.97
C LYS A 114 -15.98 -8.70 -39.64
N PHE A 115 -15.40 -9.89 -39.59
CA PHE A 115 -15.28 -10.66 -38.34
C PHE A 115 -14.19 -10.02 -37.47
N PRO A 116 -14.46 -9.72 -36.22
CA PRO A 116 -13.46 -9.14 -35.33
C PRO A 116 -12.22 -10.01 -35.25
N ASP A 117 -11.05 -9.40 -35.39
CA ASP A 117 -9.80 -10.13 -35.21
C ASP A 117 -9.57 -10.44 -33.71
N ALA A 118 -9.12 -11.67 -33.45
CA ALA A 118 -8.67 -12.02 -32.12
C ALA A 118 -7.40 -11.24 -31.80
N GLY A 119 -7.36 -10.59 -30.66
CA GLY A 119 -6.15 -9.94 -30.15
C GLY A 119 -5.02 -10.94 -29.94
N LYS A 120 -3.78 -10.47 -29.85
CA LYS A 120 -2.67 -11.29 -29.39
C LYS A 120 -2.84 -11.57 -27.91
N ASN A 121 -2.53 -12.81 -27.50
CA ASN A 121 -2.46 -13.12 -26.08
C ASN A 121 -1.36 -12.27 -25.43
N PRO A 122 -1.65 -11.57 -24.34
CA PRO A 122 -0.62 -10.77 -23.68
C PRO A 122 0.48 -11.67 -23.13
N ASP A 123 1.73 -11.20 -23.21
CA ASP A 123 2.84 -11.89 -22.57
C ASP A 123 2.70 -11.84 -21.05
N ALA A 124 2.73 -12.99 -20.41
CA ALA A 124 2.50 -13.11 -18.97
C ALA A 124 3.50 -12.31 -18.15
N ARG A 125 4.77 -12.30 -18.58
CA ARG A 125 5.82 -11.59 -17.86
C ARG A 125 5.57 -10.06 -17.89
N SER A 126 5.44 -9.50 -19.08
CA SER A 126 5.28 -8.05 -19.24
C SER A 126 3.99 -7.51 -18.63
N ALA A 127 2.94 -8.33 -18.56
CA ALA A 127 1.66 -7.95 -18.01
C ALA A 127 1.59 -8.04 -16.47
N THR A 128 2.43 -8.85 -15.84
CA THR A 128 2.36 -9.10 -14.39
C THR A 128 3.57 -8.63 -13.61
N GLU A 129 4.72 -8.45 -14.28
CA GLU A 129 5.99 -8.10 -13.63
C GLU A 129 5.99 -6.66 -13.12
N TYR A 130 6.53 -6.48 -11.91
CA TYR A 130 6.97 -5.18 -11.42
C TYR A 130 8.44 -5.21 -11.02
N LYS A 131 9.14 -4.11 -11.27
CA LYS A 131 10.59 -3.98 -11.10
C LYS A 131 10.97 -3.81 -9.64
N PRO A 132 12.22 -4.14 -9.25
CA PRO A 132 12.76 -3.80 -7.94
C PRO A 132 12.77 -2.28 -7.72
N GLU A 133 12.32 -1.87 -6.53
CA GLU A 133 12.47 -0.52 -6.03
C GLU A 133 13.87 -0.33 -5.46
N GLN A 134 14.50 0.80 -5.70
CA GLN A 134 15.82 1.15 -5.18
C GLN A 134 15.78 2.52 -4.52
N THR A 135 16.34 2.61 -3.31
CA THR A 135 16.36 3.86 -2.55
C THR A 135 17.78 4.17 -2.08
N TRP A 136 18.25 5.37 -2.38
CA TRP A 136 19.39 5.96 -1.71
C TRP A 136 18.94 6.73 -0.49
N ASN A 137 19.53 6.45 0.66
CA ASN A 137 19.32 7.16 1.91
C ASN A 137 20.58 7.96 2.25
N TYR A 138 20.40 9.25 2.48
CA TYR A 138 21.39 10.17 3.04
C TYR A 138 20.85 10.64 4.37
N GLU A 139 21.59 10.40 5.44
CA GLU A 139 21.14 10.68 6.79
C GLU A 139 22.25 11.27 7.63
N VAL A 140 21.91 12.27 8.43
CA VAL A 140 22.77 12.81 9.48
C VAL A 140 21.97 12.85 10.77
N GLY A 141 22.58 12.42 11.86
CA GLY A 141 21.89 12.39 13.14
C GLY A 141 22.83 12.41 14.33
N THR A 142 22.23 12.43 15.49
CA THR A 142 22.93 12.45 16.77
C THR A 142 22.17 11.66 17.82
N HIS A 143 22.91 11.00 18.69
CA HIS A 143 22.43 10.36 19.90
C HIS A 143 23.16 11.02 21.09
N LEU A 144 22.41 11.68 21.96
CA LEU A 144 22.98 12.43 23.09
C LEU A 144 22.42 11.96 24.42
N ASN A 145 23.29 11.84 25.41
CA ASN A 145 22.97 11.61 26.81
C ASN A 145 23.25 12.89 27.59
N LEU A 146 22.25 13.63 27.95
CA LEU A 146 22.32 14.93 28.57
C LEU A 146 21.92 14.85 30.05
N ILE A 147 22.26 15.89 30.82
CA ILE A 147 21.83 16.06 32.22
C ILE A 147 22.17 14.80 33.07
N ASN A 148 23.45 14.37 33.04
CA ASN A 148 23.90 13.18 33.75
C ASN A 148 23.03 11.92 33.42
N ASN A 149 22.84 11.64 32.14
CA ASN A 149 22.02 10.53 31.60
C ASN A 149 20.55 10.57 31.97
N ARG A 150 20.00 11.70 32.45
CA ARG A 150 18.59 11.86 32.72
C ARG A 150 17.77 12.22 31.47
N LEU A 151 18.44 12.78 30.45
CA LEU A 151 17.79 13.12 29.17
C LEU A 151 18.57 12.45 28.03
N ARG A 152 17.92 11.53 27.37
CA ARG A 152 18.39 10.97 26.11
C ARG A 152 17.67 11.66 24.96
N THR A 153 18.44 12.10 23.96
CA THR A 153 17.95 12.78 22.77
C THR A 153 18.50 12.10 21.53
N ASP A 154 17.62 11.68 20.64
CA ASP A 154 17.98 11.16 19.33
C ASP A 154 17.37 12.11 18.28
N ALA A 155 18.17 12.65 17.37
CA ALA A 155 17.70 13.50 16.29
C ALA A 155 18.32 13.08 14.96
N ALA A 156 17.56 13.09 13.90
CA ALA A 156 18.02 12.76 12.56
C ALA A 156 17.35 13.64 11.50
N PHE A 157 18.09 13.93 10.44
CA PHE A 157 17.60 14.47 9.18
C PHE A 157 17.93 13.47 8.09
N PHE A 158 16.95 13.18 7.24
CA PHE A 158 17.12 12.23 6.15
C PHE A 158 16.64 12.78 4.82
N TRP A 159 17.26 12.26 3.76
CA TRP A 159 16.88 12.47 2.37
C TRP A 159 16.90 11.14 1.66
N LEU A 160 15.75 10.75 1.09
CA LEU A 160 15.57 9.51 0.34
C LEU A 160 15.29 9.83 -1.12
N GLU A 161 16.06 9.21 -2.02
CA GLU A 161 15.81 9.21 -3.47
C GLU A 161 15.43 7.80 -3.89
N THR A 162 14.16 7.62 -4.24
CA THR A 162 13.62 6.32 -4.65
C THR A 162 13.40 6.28 -6.14
N ARG A 163 13.82 5.19 -6.79
CA ARG A 163 13.58 4.87 -8.20
C ARG A 163 12.74 3.62 -8.32
N ASP A 164 11.90 3.57 -9.34
CA ASP A 164 10.96 2.47 -9.58
C ASP A 164 10.11 2.17 -8.33
N GLN A 165 9.64 3.23 -7.65
CA GLN A 165 8.89 3.10 -6.41
C GLN A 165 7.67 2.19 -6.59
N GLN A 166 7.54 1.18 -5.74
CA GLN A 166 6.43 0.24 -5.77
C GLN A 166 5.21 0.83 -5.05
N ILE A 167 4.13 0.99 -5.80
CA ILE A 167 2.83 1.46 -5.29
C ILE A 167 1.84 0.33 -5.44
N SER A 168 1.07 0.05 -4.40
CA SER A 168 -0.04 -0.88 -4.44
C SER A 168 -1.34 -0.13 -4.66
N ARG A 169 -2.03 -0.42 -5.75
CA ARG A 169 -3.33 0.15 -6.10
C ARG A 169 -4.33 -0.95 -6.46
N PHE A 170 -5.61 -0.60 -6.60
CA PHE A 170 -6.59 -1.55 -7.13
C PHE A 170 -6.43 -1.68 -8.64
N ALA A 171 -6.55 -2.92 -9.14
CA ALA A 171 -6.38 -3.22 -10.55
C ALA A 171 -7.38 -2.44 -11.42
N GLY A 172 -6.86 -1.63 -12.35
CA GLY A 172 -7.66 -0.62 -13.06
C GLY A 172 -8.72 -1.17 -14.01
N ALA A 173 -8.50 -2.36 -14.59
CA ALA A 173 -9.41 -2.92 -15.60
C ALA A 173 -10.61 -3.65 -14.98
N SER A 174 -10.37 -4.48 -13.96
CA SER A 174 -11.41 -5.27 -13.30
C SER A 174 -11.96 -4.59 -12.03
N GLY A 175 -11.19 -3.69 -11.43
CA GLY A 175 -11.49 -3.12 -10.10
C GLY A 175 -11.40 -4.16 -8.97
N LEU A 176 -11.10 -5.40 -9.30
CA LEU A 176 -10.98 -6.52 -8.38
C LEU A 176 -9.50 -6.81 -8.10
N GLY A 177 -9.18 -6.89 -6.81
CA GLY A 177 -7.82 -7.17 -6.39
C GLY A 177 -6.87 -5.98 -6.41
N ARG A 178 -5.65 -6.20 -5.93
CA ARG A 178 -4.60 -5.20 -5.86
C ARG A 178 -3.45 -5.57 -6.78
N GLU A 179 -2.91 -4.58 -7.45
CA GLU A 179 -1.70 -4.71 -8.23
C GLU A 179 -0.59 -3.82 -7.66
N THR A 180 0.64 -4.25 -7.81
CA THR A 180 1.82 -3.43 -7.56
C THR A 180 2.30 -2.89 -8.89
N VAL A 181 2.46 -1.58 -8.98
CA VAL A 181 3.03 -0.88 -10.13
C VAL A 181 4.26 -0.11 -9.72
N ASN A 182 5.15 0.17 -10.67
CA ASN A 182 6.28 1.05 -10.42
C ASN A 182 5.90 2.48 -10.80
N ALA A 183 5.87 3.38 -9.81
CA ALA A 183 5.99 4.81 -10.05
C ALA A 183 7.46 5.14 -10.37
N GLY A 184 7.72 6.07 -11.26
CA GLY A 184 9.08 6.34 -11.72
C GLY A 184 10.02 6.73 -10.59
N LYS A 185 9.94 7.97 -10.08
CA LYS A 185 10.82 8.47 -9.00
C LYS A 185 10.03 9.20 -7.94
N SER A 186 10.47 9.04 -6.69
CA SER A 186 9.99 9.85 -5.58
C SER A 186 11.15 10.34 -4.73
N ARG A 187 10.87 11.38 -3.96
CA ARG A 187 11.79 11.95 -2.99
C ARG A 187 11.08 12.13 -1.66
N SER A 188 11.75 11.73 -0.58
CA SER A 188 11.30 11.98 0.78
C SER A 188 12.36 12.75 1.54
N LEU A 189 11.95 13.83 2.18
CA LEU A 189 12.77 14.63 3.09
C LEU A 189 12.12 14.57 4.46
N GLY A 190 12.91 14.46 5.50
CA GLY A 190 12.33 14.45 6.82
C GLY A 190 13.29 14.75 7.95
N ALA A 191 12.69 14.95 9.10
CA ALA A 191 13.36 15.11 10.37
C ALA A 191 12.67 14.28 11.44
N GLU A 192 13.45 13.67 12.31
CA GLU A 192 12.97 12.89 13.43
C GLU A 192 13.63 13.39 14.71
N LEU A 193 12.86 13.44 15.79
CA LEU A 193 13.33 13.78 17.12
C LEU A 193 12.68 12.83 18.12
N ALA A 194 13.48 12.18 18.94
CA ALA A 194 13.02 11.41 20.08
C ALA A 194 13.72 11.88 21.37
N LEU A 195 12.91 12.00 22.42
CA LEU A 195 13.36 12.43 23.75
C LEU A 195 12.89 11.42 24.79
N ALA A 196 13.75 11.01 25.68
CA ALA A 196 13.39 10.22 26.84
C ALA A 196 14.03 10.87 28.09
N ALA A 197 13.18 11.32 29.01
CA ALA A 197 13.60 12.08 30.18
C ALA A 197 13.18 11.40 31.48
N ALA A 198 14.12 11.14 32.38
CA ALA A 198 13.88 10.82 33.78
C ALA A 198 13.79 12.13 34.56
N ILE A 199 12.58 12.69 34.69
CA ILE A 199 12.34 13.98 35.39
C ILE A 199 12.66 13.82 36.88
N THR A 200 12.15 12.70 37.45
CA THR A 200 12.49 12.25 38.79
C THR A 200 12.78 10.76 38.79
N THR A 201 13.10 10.15 39.93
CA THR A 201 13.23 8.69 40.06
C THR A 201 11.94 7.92 39.76
N ASP A 202 10.80 8.60 39.87
CA ASP A 202 9.47 7.99 39.76
C ASP A 202 8.66 8.55 38.57
N PHE A 203 9.17 9.61 37.92
CA PHE A 203 8.51 10.23 36.77
C PHE A 203 9.39 10.23 35.53
N THR A 204 8.94 9.54 34.49
CA THR A 204 9.61 9.50 33.18
C THR A 204 8.65 10.00 32.10
N VAL A 205 9.22 10.70 31.12
CA VAL A 205 8.50 11.19 29.93
C VAL A 205 9.27 10.74 28.70
N ASN A 206 8.56 10.28 27.69
CA ASN A 206 9.09 10.00 26.37
C ASN A 206 8.26 10.72 25.33
N THR A 207 8.91 11.31 24.35
CA THR A 207 8.25 11.93 23.21
C THR A 207 9.02 11.64 21.94
N SER A 208 8.31 11.47 20.84
CA SER A 208 8.91 11.43 19.51
C SER A 208 8.05 12.21 18.52
N TYR A 209 8.73 12.88 17.61
CA TYR A 209 8.11 13.62 16.54
C TYR A 209 8.85 13.31 15.24
N GLY A 210 8.10 13.01 14.19
CA GLY A 210 8.60 12.84 12.84
C GLY A 210 7.88 13.77 11.87
N TYR A 211 8.64 14.35 10.97
CA TYR A 211 8.12 15.09 9.82
C TYR A 211 8.64 14.45 8.54
N THR A 212 7.75 14.16 7.59
CA THR A 212 8.09 13.56 6.29
C THR A 212 7.41 14.32 5.17
N TYR A 213 8.20 14.81 4.23
CA TYR A 213 7.75 15.41 2.98
C TYR A 213 8.11 14.48 1.82
N ALA A 214 7.18 13.63 1.42
CA ALA A 214 7.35 12.62 0.38
C ALA A 214 6.53 12.99 -0.85
N THR A 215 7.17 13.17 -2.01
CA THR A 215 6.52 13.56 -3.27
C THR A 215 7.05 12.78 -4.46
N PHE A 216 6.18 12.54 -5.44
CA PHE A 216 6.60 12.02 -6.73
C PHE A 216 7.42 13.07 -7.49
N LYS A 217 8.46 12.61 -8.18
CA LYS A 217 9.34 13.43 -9.02
C LYS A 217 9.20 13.10 -10.51
N ASP A 218 8.85 11.85 -10.78
CA ASP A 218 8.68 11.34 -12.13
C ASP A 218 7.68 10.19 -12.07
N TYR A 219 6.41 10.51 -12.20
CA TYR A 219 5.34 9.52 -12.20
C TYR A 219 4.20 9.96 -13.13
N ALA A 220 4.04 9.23 -14.22
CA ALA A 220 2.89 9.34 -15.11
C ALA A 220 2.24 7.96 -15.28
N THR A 221 0.95 7.92 -15.37
CA THR A 221 0.18 6.69 -15.57
C THR A 221 -1.11 6.98 -16.33
N ASN A 222 -1.68 5.94 -16.95
CA ASN A 222 -2.97 6.06 -17.59
C ASN A 222 -4.09 5.99 -16.54
N ALA A 223 -4.85 7.06 -16.41
CA ALA A 223 -6.02 7.15 -15.55
C ALA A 223 -7.29 7.44 -16.38
N ARG A 224 -8.45 7.04 -15.88
CA ARG A 224 -9.74 7.41 -16.49
C ARG A 224 -10.14 8.81 -16.07
N VAL A 225 -10.06 9.75 -17.01
CA VAL A 225 -10.54 11.11 -16.83
C VAL A 225 -11.78 11.28 -17.71
N ASN A 226 -12.93 11.62 -17.10
CA ASN A 226 -14.22 11.75 -17.81
C ASN A 226 -14.59 10.52 -18.67
N GLY A 227 -14.26 9.31 -18.18
CA GLY A 227 -14.56 8.05 -18.87
C GLY A 227 -13.55 7.63 -19.94
N GLN A 228 -12.59 8.48 -20.29
CA GLN A 228 -11.53 8.21 -21.27
C GLN A 228 -10.20 7.92 -20.58
N LEU A 229 -9.42 6.98 -21.10
CA LEU A 229 -8.04 6.74 -20.66
C LEU A 229 -7.16 7.87 -21.16
N GLN A 230 -6.53 8.57 -20.24
CA GLN A 230 -5.57 9.65 -20.53
C GLN A 230 -4.32 9.47 -19.69
N GLU A 231 -3.17 9.84 -20.21
CA GLU A 231 -1.95 9.89 -19.42
C GLU A 231 -2.03 11.09 -18.47
N VAL A 232 -1.88 10.82 -17.17
CA VAL A 232 -1.90 11.81 -16.11
C VAL A 232 -0.56 11.78 -15.38
N SER A 233 0.03 12.95 -15.18
CA SER A 233 1.25 13.12 -14.39
C SER A 233 0.90 13.49 -12.95
N TYR A 234 1.48 12.77 -12.00
CA TYR A 234 1.37 13.04 -10.56
C TYR A 234 2.64 13.67 -9.98
N ASN A 235 3.48 14.28 -10.81
CA ASN A 235 4.68 14.97 -10.37
C ASN A 235 4.33 16.08 -9.37
N GLY A 236 5.05 16.10 -8.23
CA GLY A 236 4.79 17.05 -7.14
C GLY A 236 3.69 16.63 -6.16
N HIS A 237 2.86 15.63 -6.50
CA HIS A 237 1.87 15.09 -5.58
C HIS A 237 2.55 14.31 -4.45
N TYR A 238 1.90 14.29 -3.28
CA TYR A 238 2.37 13.51 -2.13
C TYR A 238 2.22 12.02 -2.39
N VAL A 239 3.20 11.26 -1.95
CA VAL A 239 3.13 9.79 -1.97
C VAL A 239 2.01 9.32 -1.02
N PRO A 240 1.07 8.52 -1.50
CA PRO A 240 -0.04 8.02 -0.67
C PRO A 240 0.44 7.22 0.54
N PHE A 241 -0.40 7.19 1.60
CA PHE A 241 -0.18 6.46 2.85
C PHE A 241 1.01 6.92 3.70
N VAL A 242 1.68 8.00 3.35
CA VAL A 242 2.77 8.59 4.13
C VAL A 242 2.23 9.73 4.98
N PRO A 243 2.19 9.60 6.33
CA PRO A 243 1.80 10.72 7.19
C PRO A 243 2.86 11.81 7.16
N LYS A 244 2.44 13.07 7.01
CA LYS A 244 3.34 14.24 7.06
C LYS A 244 3.93 14.44 8.43
N HIS A 245 3.16 14.18 9.47
CA HIS A 245 3.52 14.34 10.87
C HIS A 245 3.18 13.08 11.63
N THR A 246 4.09 12.66 12.47
CA THR A 246 3.87 11.62 13.48
C THR A 246 4.27 12.18 14.84
N LEU A 247 3.49 11.89 15.85
CA LEU A 247 3.76 12.36 17.23
C LEU A 247 3.46 11.24 18.21
N THR A 248 4.36 11.03 19.15
CA THR A 248 4.10 10.22 20.33
C THR A 248 4.52 11.03 21.57
N VAL A 249 3.66 11.06 22.58
CA VAL A 249 3.98 11.63 23.90
C VAL A 249 3.51 10.64 24.94
N GLY A 250 4.45 10.12 25.72
CA GLY A 250 4.19 9.17 26.80
C GLY A 250 4.70 9.67 28.13
N GLY A 251 4.02 9.30 29.19
CA GLY A 251 4.43 9.56 30.55
C GLY A 251 4.15 8.38 31.45
N GLN A 252 5.07 8.12 32.38
CA GLN A 252 4.92 7.13 33.43
C GLN A 252 5.23 7.78 34.76
N TYR A 253 4.34 7.56 35.73
CA TYR A 253 4.53 7.95 37.12
C TYR A 253 4.34 6.75 38.05
N ILE A 254 5.26 6.58 39.01
CA ILE A 254 5.27 5.51 40.00
C ILE A 254 5.01 6.11 41.38
N PHE A 255 3.85 5.83 41.95
CA PHE A 255 3.54 6.13 43.35
C PHE A 255 4.05 4.97 44.19
N ARG A 256 5.14 5.19 44.93
CA ARG A 256 5.64 4.22 45.93
C ARG A 256 4.83 4.34 47.22
N ILE A 257 4.36 3.22 47.71
CA ILE A 257 3.52 3.16 48.91
C ILE A 257 4.39 2.59 50.03
N ASN A 258 4.32 3.22 51.21
CA ASN A 258 5.13 2.81 52.34
C ASN A 258 4.80 1.38 52.81
N ALA A 259 5.80 0.71 53.42
CA ALA A 259 5.62 -0.60 53.97
C ALA A 259 4.47 -0.65 55.01
N GLY A 260 3.67 -1.72 54.97
CA GLY A 260 2.52 -1.91 55.87
C GLY A 260 1.15 -1.69 55.22
N TYR A 261 1.11 -1.09 54.02
CA TYR A 261 -0.15 -0.96 53.28
C TYR A 261 -0.40 -2.20 52.40
N TRP A 262 -1.65 -2.31 51.94
CA TRP A 262 -2.12 -3.43 51.09
C TRP A 262 -1.58 -3.39 49.64
N LEU A 263 -0.95 -2.30 49.22
CA LEU A 263 -0.23 -2.15 47.96
C LEU A 263 1.22 -1.75 48.18
N ASP A 264 2.11 -2.13 47.27
CA ASP A 264 3.51 -1.72 47.25
C ASP A 264 3.73 -0.50 46.35
N ARG A 265 3.02 -0.45 45.20
CA ARG A 265 3.07 0.68 44.29
C ARG A 265 1.85 0.78 43.39
N ILE A 266 1.57 2.00 42.92
CA ILE A 266 0.65 2.29 41.83
C ILE A 266 1.47 2.90 40.71
N GLN A 267 1.29 2.41 39.49
CA GLN A 267 1.96 2.94 38.32
C GLN A 267 0.91 3.46 37.32
N LEU A 268 1.04 4.73 36.94
CA LEU A 268 0.24 5.37 35.92
C LEU A 268 1.06 5.46 34.63
N ASN A 269 0.50 5.00 33.52
CA ASN A 269 1.05 5.17 32.19
C ASN A 269 0.01 5.84 31.32
N VAL A 270 0.41 6.90 30.62
CA VAL A 270 -0.42 7.59 29.62
C VAL A 270 0.39 7.73 28.36
N ASN A 271 -0.24 7.46 27.22
CA ASN A 271 0.41 7.59 25.92
C ASN A 271 -0.57 8.21 24.91
N TYR A 272 -0.14 9.30 24.30
CA TYR A 272 -0.80 9.93 23.17
C TYR A 272 0.00 9.62 21.90
N THR A 273 -0.67 9.17 20.84
CA THR A 273 -0.08 9.00 19.53
C THR A 273 -0.91 9.73 18.49
N GLY A 274 -0.27 10.39 17.56
CA GLY A 274 -0.93 11.12 16.49
C GLY A 274 -0.24 10.96 15.15
N ALA A 275 -1.01 11.03 14.08
CA ALA A 275 -0.52 10.97 12.71
C ALA A 275 -1.36 11.85 11.77
N GLY A 276 -0.76 12.36 10.71
CA GLY A 276 -1.41 13.11 9.63
C GLY A 276 -0.52 14.26 9.13
N ARG A 277 -0.86 14.94 8.08
CA ARG A 277 -1.90 14.66 7.09
C ARG A 277 -1.49 13.43 6.27
N ILE A 278 -2.44 12.55 5.93
CA ILE A 278 -2.20 11.36 5.10
C ILE A 278 -3.06 11.53 3.85
N TYR A 279 -2.46 11.45 2.68
CA TYR A 279 -3.18 11.35 1.41
C TYR A 279 -3.41 9.88 1.08
N TRP A 280 -4.60 9.54 0.56
CA TRP A 280 -4.99 8.16 0.32
C TRP A 280 -4.86 7.75 -1.15
N THR A 281 -4.86 8.74 -2.04
CA THR A 281 -4.82 8.53 -3.49
C THR A 281 -3.67 9.30 -4.12
N GLU A 282 -3.27 8.90 -5.32
CA GLU A 282 -2.18 9.52 -6.09
C GLU A 282 -2.55 10.95 -6.54
N GLU A 283 -3.84 11.22 -6.75
CA GLU A 283 -4.39 12.53 -7.09
C GLU A 283 -4.34 13.51 -5.90
N ASN A 284 -4.14 13.01 -4.69
CA ASN A 284 -4.19 13.76 -3.44
C ASN A 284 -5.55 14.46 -3.16
N THR A 285 -6.62 13.95 -3.77
CA THR A 285 -7.97 14.51 -3.59
C THR A 285 -8.62 14.09 -2.28
N VAL A 286 -8.21 12.94 -1.73
CA VAL A 286 -8.73 12.39 -0.48
C VAL A 286 -7.62 12.32 0.56
N SER A 287 -7.85 12.89 1.72
CA SER A 287 -6.87 12.90 2.80
C SER A 287 -7.50 12.77 4.18
N GLN A 288 -6.76 12.20 5.12
CA GLN A 288 -7.03 12.25 6.55
C GLN A 288 -6.22 13.39 7.18
N SER A 289 -6.88 14.32 7.83
CA SER A 289 -6.23 15.34 8.65
C SER A 289 -5.52 14.72 9.85
N PHE A 290 -4.68 15.50 10.53
CA PHE A 290 -4.02 15.00 11.74
C PHE A 290 -5.06 14.53 12.76
N TYR A 291 -4.87 13.34 13.29
CA TYR A 291 -5.68 12.74 14.34
C TYR A 291 -4.79 12.19 15.45
N GLY A 292 -5.32 12.05 16.63
CA GLY A 292 -4.60 11.47 17.75
C GLY A 292 -5.45 10.50 18.55
N THR A 293 -4.77 9.55 19.18
CA THR A 293 -5.36 8.56 20.10
C THR A 293 -4.70 8.64 21.46
N LEU A 294 -5.47 8.48 22.52
CA LEU A 294 -5.00 8.47 23.89
C LEU A 294 -5.21 7.10 24.50
N ASN A 295 -4.17 6.56 25.10
CA ASN A 295 -4.20 5.30 25.82
C ASN A 295 -3.71 5.53 27.27
N GLY A 296 -4.29 4.81 28.21
CA GLY A 296 -3.90 4.88 29.61
C GLY A 296 -3.93 3.53 30.29
N ARG A 297 -3.10 3.36 31.29
CA ARG A 297 -3.07 2.19 32.15
C ARG A 297 -2.73 2.61 33.56
N VAL A 298 -3.50 2.08 34.54
CA VAL A 298 -3.18 2.16 35.95
C VAL A 298 -2.92 0.76 36.44
N SER A 299 -1.74 0.54 37.03
CA SER A 299 -1.30 -0.76 37.55
C SER A 299 -1.20 -0.70 39.07
N PHE A 300 -1.84 -1.62 39.75
CA PHE A 300 -1.79 -1.83 41.21
C PHE A 300 -0.98 -3.07 41.48
N GLN A 301 0.12 -2.95 42.24
CA GLN A 301 1.01 -4.07 42.54
C GLN A 301 1.15 -4.33 44.01
N LYS A 302 1.07 -5.65 44.38
CA LYS A 302 1.40 -6.17 45.71
C LYS A 302 2.19 -7.47 45.57
N GLY A 303 3.41 -7.49 46.06
CA GLY A 303 4.30 -8.66 45.98
C GLY A 303 4.39 -9.19 44.55
N ARG A 304 3.94 -10.43 44.34
CA ARG A 304 3.92 -11.09 43.04
C ARG A 304 2.65 -10.86 42.23
N GLY A 305 1.64 -10.20 42.81
CA GLY A 305 0.37 -9.88 42.14
C GLY A 305 0.31 -8.49 41.56
N GLN A 306 -0.35 -8.36 40.43
CA GLN A 306 -0.59 -7.07 39.77
C GLN A 306 -1.98 -7.08 39.11
N ILE A 307 -2.70 -5.97 39.27
CA ILE A 307 -3.96 -5.68 38.59
C ILE A 307 -3.73 -4.44 37.71
N ASP A 308 -4.05 -4.55 36.45
CA ASP A 308 -3.99 -3.46 35.49
C ASP A 308 -5.38 -3.07 35.02
N LEU A 309 -5.75 -1.80 35.15
CA LEU A 309 -6.89 -1.21 34.50
C LEU A 309 -6.38 -0.42 33.29
N TRP A 310 -6.91 -0.69 32.13
CA TRP A 310 -6.47 -0.02 30.93
C TRP A 310 -7.62 0.51 30.07
N GLY A 311 -7.36 1.63 29.40
CA GLY A 311 -8.23 2.21 28.40
C GLY A 311 -7.43 2.55 27.13
N ARG A 312 -8.03 2.34 25.99
CA ARG A 312 -7.46 2.68 24.67
C ARG A 312 -8.45 3.50 23.86
N TYR A 313 -7.90 4.34 22.95
CA TYR A 313 -8.71 5.20 22.08
C TYR A 313 -9.64 6.14 22.87
N ALA A 314 -9.21 6.60 24.04
CA ALA A 314 -10.02 7.33 25.00
C ALA A 314 -10.55 8.69 24.48
N LEU A 315 -9.98 9.25 23.41
CA LEU A 315 -10.47 10.47 22.79
C LEU A 315 -11.69 10.25 21.91
N ASP A 316 -12.02 9.01 21.59
CA ASP A 316 -13.14 8.58 20.72
C ASP A 316 -13.27 9.42 19.45
N LYS A 317 -12.15 9.70 18.79
CA LYS A 317 -12.11 10.52 17.59
C LYS A 317 -12.46 9.71 16.36
N ASP A 318 -13.37 10.25 15.54
CA ASP A 318 -13.61 9.75 14.21
C ASP A 318 -12.43 10.09 13.30
N TYR A 319 -11.83 9.06 12.70
CA TYR A 319 -10.79 9.19 11.68
C TYR A 319 -10.83 8.01 10.72
N ALA A 320 -10.35 8.23 9.51
CA ALA A 320 -10.12 7.15 8.56
C ALA A 320 -8.81 6.44 8.90
N ALA A 321 -8.90 5.17 9.29
CA ALA A 321 -7.73 4.31 9.49
C ALA A 321 -7.18 3.81 8.16
N PHE A 322 -8.05 3.66 7.16
CA PHE A 322 -7.72 3.26 5.81
C PHE A 322 -8.79 3.72 4.83
N TYR A 323 -8.39 4.07 3.61
CA TYR A 323 -9.29 4.46 2.53
C TYR A 323 -8.80 3.85 1.22
N PHE A 324 -9.74 3.43 0.37
CA PHE A 324 -9.45 2.99 -0.98
C PHE A 324 -10.66 3.16 -1.89
N GLU A 325 -10.40 3.20 -3.19
CA GLU A 325 -11.42 3.23 -4.24
C GLU A 325 -11.37 1.94 -5.06
N SER A 326 -12.53 1.35 -5.34
CA SER A 326 -12.64 0.14 -6.15
C SER A 326 -13.98 0.14 -6.89
N MET A 327 -13.99 -0.25 -8.17
CA MET A 327 -15.19 -0.35 -9.01
C MET A 327 -16.06 0.93 -8.99
N GLY A 328 -15.43 2.11 -8.96
CA GLY A 328 -16.12 3.40 -8.90
C GLY A 328 -16.76 3.74 -7.54
N ASN A 329 -16.57 2.90 -6.53
CA ASN A 329 -17.02 3.12 -5.16
C ASN A 329 -15.87 3.50 -4.23
N ARG A 330 -16.22 4.18 -3.15
CA ARG A 330 -15.30 4.64 -2.10
C ARG A 330 -15.52 3.84 -0.83
N PHE A 331 -14.44 3.31 -0.27
CA PHE A 331 -14.47 2.51 0.94
C PHE A 331 -13.57 3.14 2.00
N MET A 332 -14.06 3.20 3.22
CA MET A 332 -13.32 3.76 4.35
C MET A 332 -13.44 2.82 5.55
N GLN A 333 -12.32 2.50 6.15
CA GLN A 333 -12.27 1.85 7.45
C GLN A 333 -12.14 2.93 8.52
N LYS A 334 -13.10 2.98 9.45
CA LYS A 334 -13.02 3.85 10.62
C LYS A 334 -11.96 3.38 11.61
N GLY A 335 -11.43 4.32 12.36
CA GLY A 335 -10.60 4.05 13.54
C GLY A 335 -11.34 3.19 14.57
N ARG A 336 -10.59 2.62 15.49
CA ARG A 336 -11.17 1.80 16.54
C ARG A 336 -11.87 2.67 17.59
N PRO A 337 -13.06 2.24 18.09
CA PRO A 337 -13.74 2.94 19.16
C PRO A 337 -13.00 2.76 20.49
N ILE A 338 -13.43 3.49 21.51
CA ILE A 338 -12.92 3.35 22.88
C ILE A 338 -13.02 1.90 23.37
N GLN A 339 -11.97 1.46 24.03
CA GLN A 339 -11.86 0.13 24.61
C GLN A 339 -11.33 0.26 26.04
N ALA A 340 -11.80 -0.58 26.94
CA ALA A 340 -11.30 -0.68 28.31
C ALA A 340 -11.26 -2.13 28.75
N GLY A 341 -10.41 -2.44 29.70
CA GLY A 341 -10.30 -3.79 30.24
C GLY A 341 -9.48 -3.87 31.52
N ILE A 342 -9.50 -5.07 32.10
CA ILE A 342 -8.77 -5.43 33.31
C ILE A 342 -7.84 -6.59 32.97
N GLU A 343 -6.62 -6.54 33.43
CA GLU A 343 -5.62 -7.60 33.29
C GLU A 343 -5.08 -7.97 34.68
N LEU A 344 -5.04 -9.27 34.96
CA LEU A 344 -4.50 -9.82 36.20
C LEU A 344 -3.20 -10.56 35.89
N ARG A 345 -2.15 -10.28 36.67
CA ARG A 345 -0.84 -10.94 36.53
C ARG A 345 -0.39 -11.49 37.86
N CYS A 346 0.11 -12.70 37.86
CA CYS A 346 0.77 -13.32 38.99
C CYS A 346 2.12 -13.89 38.54
N ARG A 347 3.17 -13.58 39.29
CA ARG A 347 4.53 -14.11 39.01
C ARG A 347 4.78 -15.23 40.05
N PHE A 348 5.14 -16.40 39.58
CA PHE A 348 5.43 -17.57 40.40
C PHE A 348 6.93 -17.68 40.73
#